data_0372ff4259379f630ff581f7861b007d
#
_entry.id   0372ff4259379f630ff581f7861b007d
#
_cell.length_a   1.000
_cell.length_b   1.000
_cell.length_c   1.000
_cell.angle_alpha   90.00
_cell.angle_beta   90.00
_cell.angle_gamma   90.00
#
_symmetry.space_group_name_H-M   'P 1'
#
loop_
_entity.id
_entity.type
_entity.pdbx_description
1 polymer ?
#
loop_
_entity_poly.entity_id
_entity_poly.type
_entity_poly.pdbx_seq_one_letter_code
_entity_poly.pdbx_strand_id
1 'polypeptide(L)'
;MTVTLADVAARAQVSPATVSRVLNGNYPVAASTRERVLRAVDDLDYVLNGPASALAAATSDLVGILVNDIADPFFGIMASAIQSEIGGPGGRAGGERLAVVCNTGGSPERELTYLTLLQRQRAAAVVLTGGAVESVPHAAAMTAKLRKLADAGTRVVLCGRPPAPDTRAIALTFDNRGGARQLTDHLIGLGHRRLGYITGPEERTTTRHRLEGHRAALEAHGIEEDPGWTVHGRYDRRSGYEATLELLRRDSSLTAVVAANDSVALGACAALRDSGLRIPDDVSVAGFDDLPFSVDTVPSLTTVRLPLAEAGARAGRIAMGREEPPPGGIATVRGDLMVRGSSGAPRK
;
A
#
# COMPACT_ATOMS: atom_id res chain seq x y z
N MET A 1 -39.60 -15.56 -0.76
CA MET A 1 -38.98 -16.34 -1.88
C MET A 1 -37.96 -15.42 -2.53
N THR A 2 -36.82 -15.96 -2.90
CA THR A 2 -35.77 -15.16 -3.58
C THR A 2 -36.17 -15.01 -5.03
N VAL A 3 -36.30 -13.77 -5.51
CA VAL A 3 -36.61 -13.49 -6.92
C VAL A 3 -35.48 -13.98 -7.80
N THR A 4 -35.80 -14.66 -8.91
CA THR A 4 -34.84 -15.25 -9.83
C THR A 4 -34.83 -14.53 -11.18
N LEU A 5 -33.79 -14.77 -11.99
CA LEU A 5 -33.74 -14.28 -13.36
C LEU A 5 -34.95 -14.75 -14.21
N ALA A 6 -35.52 -15.92 -13.90
CA ALA A 6 -36.69 -16.46 -14.56
C ALA A 6 -37.95 -15.64 -14.22
N ASP A 7 -38.07 -15.16 -13.00
CA ASP A 7 -39.21 -14.33 -12.58
C ASP A 7 -39.18 -12.96 -13.29
N VAL A 8 -37.99 -12.36 -13.42
CA VAL A 8 -37.79 -11.12 -14.20
C VAL A 8 -38.13 -11.36 -15.68
N ALA A 9 -37.71 -12.49 -16.26
CA ALA A 9 -38.00 -12.83 -17.63
C ALA A 9 -39.53 -13.01 -17.88
N ALA A 10 -40.23 -13.69 -16.97
CA ALA A 10 -41.69 -13.84 -17.01
C ALA A 10 -42.39 -12.48 -16.89
N ARG A 11 -41.98 -11.61 -15.94
CA ARG A 11 -42.55 -10.28 -15.73
C ARG A 11 -42.34 -9.36 -16.92
N ALA A 12 -41.14 -9.41 -17.56
CA ALA A 12 -40.79 -8.62 -18.74
C ALA A 12 -41.31 -9.23 -20.06
N GLN A 13 -41.89 -10.43 -20.05
CA GLN A 13 -42.32 -11.19 -21.22
C GLN A 13 -41.21 -11.39 -22.26
N VAL A 14 -40.04 -11.83 -21.79
CA VAL A 14 -38.87 -12.14 -22.63
C VAL A 14 -38.19 -13.42 -22.15
N SER A 15 -37.24 -13.94 -22.93
CA SER A 15 -36.47 -15.10 -22.48
C SER A 15 -35.45 -14.70 -21.37
N PRO A 16 -35.06 -15.62 -20.48
CA PRO A 16 -33.99 -15.40 -19.51
C PRO A 16 -32.69 -14.97 -20.19
N ALA A 17 -32.39 -15.47 -21.38
CA ALA A 17 -31.23 -15.03 -22.16
C ALA A 17 -31.32 -13.58 -22.57
N THR A 18 -32.52 -13.05 -22.87
CA THR A 18 -32.74 -11.63 -23.19
C THR A 18 -32.54 -10.75 -21.96
N VAL A 19 -33.04 -11.16 -20.78
CA VAL A 19 -32.80 -10.48 -19.50
C VAL A 19 -31.29 -10.42 -19.23
N SER A 20 -30.58 -11.54 -19.34
CA SER A 20 -29.12 -11.61 -19.15
C SER A 20 -28.38 -10.66 -20.12
N ARG A 21 -28.78 -10.57 -21.38
CA ARG A 21 -28.18 -9.64 -22.37
C ARG A 21 -28.40 -8.17 -22.00
N VAL A 22 -29.61 -7.82 -21.53
CA VAL A 22 -29.93 -6.45 -21.10
C VAL A 22 -29.10 -6.07 -19.90
N LEU A 23 -29.04 -6.95 -18.86
CA LEU A 23 -28.33 -6.68 -17.61
C LEU A 23 -26.81 -6.67 -17.77
N ASN A 24 -26.25 -7.53 -18.65
CA ASN A 24 -24.81 -7.60 -18.89
C ASN A 24 -24.30 -6.66 -20.00
N GLY A 25 -25.19 -5.99 -20.74
CA GLY A 25 -24.81 -5.03 -21.78
C GLY A 25 -24.06 -5.60 -22.99
N ASN A 26 -24.05 -6.93 -23.17
CA ASN A 26 -23.15 -7.62 -24.11
C ASN A 26 -23.63 -7.64 -25.58
N TYR A 27 -24.89 -7.26 -25.86
CA TYR A 27 -25.47 -7.24 -27.20
C TYR A 27 -26.51 -6.10 -27.33
N PRO A 28 -26.66 -5.52 -28.52
CA PRO A 28 -27.70 -4.54 -28.77
C PRO A 28 -29.07 -5.20 -28.62
N VAL A 29 -29.89 -4.64 -27.75
CA VAL A 29 -31.29 -5.01 -27.51
C VAL A 29 -32.14 -3.78 -27.82
N ALA A 30 -33.31 -3.99 -28.46
CA ALA A 30 -34.24 -2.88 -28.77
C ALA A 30 -34.57 -2.08 -27.52
N ALA A 31 -34.61 -0.74 -27.63
CA ALA A 31 -34.83 0.16 -26.51
C ALA A 31 -36.08 -0.18 -25.70
N SER A 32 -37.19 -0.51 -26.37
CA SER A 32 -38.45 -0.92 -25.73
C SER A 32 -38.34 -2.22 -24.92
N THR A 33 -37.54 -3.18 -25.39
CA THR A 33 -37.28 -4.43 -24.66
C THR A 33 -36.40 -4.18 -23.45
N ARG A 34 -35.37 -3.33 -23.60
CA ARG A 34 -34.51 -2.95 -22.47
C ARG A 34 -35.31 -2.26 -21.36
N GLU A 35 -36.18 -1.33 -21.73
CA GLU A 35 -37.03 -0.61 -20.76
C GLU A 35 -37.99 -1.54 -20.00
N ARG A 36 -38.60 -2.52 -20.70
CA ARG A 36 -39.46 -3.51 -20.04
C ARG A 36 -38.70 -4.38 -19.04
N VAL A 37 -37.46 -4.78 -19.40
CA VAL A 37 -36.63 -5.60 -18.52
C VAL A 37 -36.21 -4.79 -17.29
N LEU A 38 -35.76 -3.54 -17.45
CA LEU A 38 -35.36 -2.68 -16.34
C LEU A 38 -36.54 -2.38 -15.39
N ARG A 39 -37.73 -2.11 -15.93
CA ARG A 39 -38.96 -1.99 -15.10
C ARG A 39 -39.28 -3.26 -14.34
N ALA A 40 -39.13 -4.44 -14.96
CA ALA A 40 -39.39 -5.71 -14.29
C ALA A 40 -38.35 -5.98 -13.18
N VAL A 41 -37.12 -5.55 -13.35
CA VAL A 41 -36.07 -5.61 -12.31
C VAL A 41 -36.45 -4.74 -11.11
N ASP A 42 -36.86 -3.48 -11.37
CA ASP A 42 -37.28 -2.54 -10.31
C ASP A 42 -38.58 -3.01 -9.61
N ASP A 43 -39.58 -3.47 -10.38
CA ASP A 43 -40.84 -3.97 -9.82
C ASP A 43 -40.66 -5.16 -8.88
N LEU A 44 -39.70 -6.00 -9.15
CA LEU A 44 -39.41 -7.24 -8.40
C LEU A 44 -38.30 -7.08 -7.36
N ASP A 45 -37.72 -5.88 -7.25
CA ASP A 45 -36.50 -5.66 -6.44
C ASP A 45 -35.43 -6.73 -6.70
N TYR A 46 -35.24 -7.06 -7.99
CA TYR A 46 -34.32 -8.12 -8.39
C TYR A 46 -32.87 -7.64 -8.33
N VAL A 47 -32.08 -8.25 -7.46
CA VAL A 47 -30.65 -8.04 -7.40
C VAL A 47 -29.93 -9.12 -8.21
N LEU A 48 -29.11 -8.69 -9.18
CA LEU A 48 -28.33 -9.60 -10.00
C LEU A 48 -27.44 -10.48 -9.11
N ASN A 49 -27.53 -11.80 -9.27
CA ASN A 49 -26.67 -12.71 -8.53
C ASN A 49 -25.21 -12.60 -9.06
N GLY A 50 -24.37 -11.86 -8.31
CA GLY A 50 -22.99 -11.59 -8.67
C GLY A 50 -22.15 -12.83 -9.02
N PRO A 51 -22.18 -13.93 -8.22
CA PRO A 51 -21.51 -15.18 -8.54
C PRO A 51 -21.95 -15.82 -9.86
N ALA A 52 -23.24 -15.81 -10.17
CA ALA A 52 -23.75 -16.36 -11.43
C ALA A 52 -23.35 -15.50 -12.63
N SER A 53 -23.39 -14.19 -12.49
CA SER A 53 -22.94 -13.23 -13.51
C SER A 53 -21.42 -13.32 -13.73
N ALA A 54 -20.63 -13.43 -12.66
CA ALA A 54 -19.19 -13.62 -12.72
C ALA A 54 -18.80 -14.95 -13.42
N LEU A 55 -19.61 -16.00 -13.25
CA LEU A 55 -19.40 -17.27 -13.94
C LEU A 55 -19.61 -17.12 -15.45
N ALA A 56 -20.63 -16.39 -15.86
CA ALA A 56 -20.93 -16.15 -17.27
C ALA A 56 -19.96 -15.17 -17.94
N ALA A 57 -19.45 -14.17 -17.18
CA ALA A 57 -18.54 -13.14 -17.67
C ALA A 57 -17.04 -13.51 -17.55
N ALA A 58 -16.71 -14.65 -16.91
CA ALA A 58 -15.35 -15.07 -16.52
C ALA A 58 -14.61 -14.13 -15.56
N THR A 59 -15.21 -12.99 -15.18
CA THR A 59 -14.68 -12.02 -14.20
C THR A 59 -15.80 -11.44 -13.36
N SER A 60 -15.51 -11.06 -12.11
CA SER A 60 -16.45 -10.33 -11.25
C SER A 60 -16.14 -8.83 -11.22
N ASP A 61 -17.06 -8.03 -10.69
CA ASP A 61 -16.83 -6.59 -10.46
C ASP A 61 -16.10 -6.32 -9.14
N LEU A 62 -15.44 -7.35 -8.58
CA LEU A 62 -14.69 -7.25 -7.35
C LEU A 62 -13.24 -6.82 -7.60
N VAL A 63 -12.77 -5.86 -6.80
CA VAL A 63 -11.36 -5.46 -6.74
C VAL A 63 -10.85 -5.63 -5.30
N GLY A 64 -9.79 -6.41 -5.13
CA GLY A 64 -9.15 -6.60 -3.83
C GLY A 64 -8.04 -5.58 -3.60
N ILE A 65 -8.03 -4.94 -2.42
CA ILE A 65 -6.94 -4.06 -1.97
C ILE A 65 -6.34 -4.69 -0.73
N LEU A 66 -5.10 -5.19 -0.83
CA LEU A 66 -4.40 -5.80 0.30
C LEU A 66 -3.53 -4.74 0.99
N VAL A 67 -3.75 -4.58 2.28
CA VAL A 67 -2.99 -3.68 3.17
C VAL A 67 -2.43 -4.47 4.35
N ASN A 68 -1.31 -4.00 4.92
CA ASN A 68 -0.78 -4.65 6.12
C ASN A 68 -1.60 -4.29 7.36
N ASP A 69 -1.83 -3.00 7.57
CA ASP A 69 -2.66 -2.50 8.68
C ASP A 69 -3.44 -1.26 8.25
N ILE A 70 -4.76 -1.39 8.20
CA ILE A 70 -5.64 -0.28 7.81
C ILE A 70 -5.65 0.87 8.83
N ALA A 71 -5.25 0.60 10.07
CA ALA A 71 -5.13 1.61 11.11
C ALA A 71 -3.87 2.48 10.96
N ASP A 72 -2.86 2.02 10.21
CA ASP A 72 -1.70 2.84 9.86
C ASP A 72 -2.09 3.82 8.73
N PRO A 73 -1.95 5.15 8.93
CA PRO A 73 -2.27 6.16 7.93
C PRO A 73 -1.60 5.93 6.56
N PHE A 74 -0.40 5.35 6.52
CA PHE A 74 0.28 4.98 5.29
C PHE A 74 -0.60 4.10 4.39
N PHE A 75 -1.16 3.03 4.94
CA PHE A 75 -2.03 2.12 4.20
C PHE A 75 -3.43 2.70 4.00
N GLY A 76 -3.94 3.45 4.98
CA GLY A 76 -5.25 4.11 4.89
C GLY A 76 -5.32 5.11 3.74
N ILE A 77 -4.29 5.96 3.58
CA ILE A 77 -4.20 6.95 2.49
C ILE A 77 -4.17 6.25 1.13
N MET A 78 -3.32 5.23 0.98
CA MET A 78 -3.23 4.49 -0.28
C MET A 78 -4.54 3.75 -0.59
N ALA A 79 -5.13 3.05 0.39
CA ALA A 79 -6.37 2.31 0.19
C ALA A 79 -7.53 3.23 -0.21
N SER A 80 -7.66 4.40 0.45
CA SER A 80 -8.64 5.42 0.11
C SER A 80 -8.46 5.94 -1.31
N ALA A 81 -7.22 6.26 -1.71
CA ALA A 81 -6.91 6.75 -3.05
C ALA A 81 -7.17 5.69 -4.13
N ILE A 82 -6.82 4.42 -3.88
CA ILE A 82 -7.14 3.30 -4.78
C ILE A 82 -8.67 3.16 -4.91
N GLN A 83 -9.38 3.18 -3.79
CA GLN A 83 -10.83 2.99 -3.75
C GLN A 83 -11.59 4.09 -4.49
N SER A 84 -11.15 5.36 -4.40
CA SER A 84 -11.74 6.48 -5.12
C SER A 84 -11.70 6.29 -6.65
N GLU A 85 -10.66 5.63 -7.17
CA GLU A 85 -10.56 5.32 -8.59
C GLU A 85 -11.42 4.10 -9.00
N ILE A 86 -11.81 3.24 -8.06
CA ILE A 86 -12.64 2.06 -8.34
C ILE A 86 -14.11 2.45 -8.44
N GLY A 87 -14.62 3.30 -7.55
CA GLY A 87 -16.02 3.74 -7.49
C GLY A 87 -16.46 4.74 -8.56
N GLY A 88 -15.55 5.21 -9.44
CA GLY A 88 -15.89 6.16 -10.50
C GLY A 88 -16.69 5.52 -11.65
N PRO A 89 -17.44 6.34 -12.45
CA PRO A 89 -18.22 5.86 -13.58
C PRO A 89 -17.28 5.22 -14.65
N GLY A 90 -17.47 3.96 -14.96
CA GLY A 90 -16.64 3.26 -15.96
C GLY A 90 -16.66 1.72 -15.88
N GLY A 91 -17.57 1.13 -15.08
CA GLY A 91 -17.86 -0.30 -15.15
C GLY A 91 -18.55 -0.70 -16.46
N ARG A 92 -18.49 -1.96 -16.83
CA ARG A 92 -19.29 -2.50 -17.94
C ARG A 92 -20.77 -2.13 -17.74
N ALA A 93 -21.35 -1.46 -18.73
CA ALA A 93 -22.78 -1.09 -18.74
C ALA A 93 -23.31 -0.37 -17.48
N GLY A 94 -22.52 0.53 -16.87
CA GLY A 94 -22.97 1.33 -15.72
C GLY A 94 -22.87 0.60 -14.36
N GLY A 95 -22.19 -0.54 -14.27
CA GLY A 95 -21.97 -1.28 -13.03
C GLY A 95 -20.87 -0.64 -12.17
N GLU A 96 -21.17 -0.30 -10.93
CA GLU A 96 -20.19 0.05 -9.91
C GLU A 96 -19.35 -1.19 -9.57
N ARG A 97 -18.03 -1.04 -9.41
CA ARG A 97 -17.18 -2.12 -8.91
C ARG A 97 -17.06 -2.05 -7.39
N LEU A 98 -17.05 -3.20 -6.76
CA LEU A 98 -16.89 -3.33 -5.32
C LEU A 98 -15.40 -3.42 -4.96
N ALA A 99 -14.90 -2.44 -4.22
CA ALA A 99 -13.58 -2.50 -3.60
C ALA A 99 -13.67 -3.19 -2.24
N VAL A 100 -12.87 -4.23 -2.04
CA VAL A 100 -12.74 -4.90 -0.73
C VAL A 100 -11.33 -4.71 -0.21
N VAL A 101 -11.22 -4.06 0.97
CA VAL A 101 -9.95 -3.90 1.67
C VAL A 101 -9.70 -5.13 2.53
N CYS A 102 -8.57 -5.80 2.27
CA CYS A 102 -8.12 -6.99 2.98
C CYS A 102 -6.97 -6.62 3.91
N ASN A 103 -7.24 -6.55 5.23
CA ASN A 103 -6.23 -6.26 6.26
C ASN A 103 -5.48 -7.54 6.64
N THR A 104 -4.20 -7.65 6.24
CA THR A 104 -3.39 -8.86 6.47
C THR A 104 -2.78 -8.92 7.87
N GLY A 105 -2.71 -7.79 8.59
CA GLY A 105 -1.96 -7.68 9.85
C GLY A 105 -0.46 -7.94 9.65
N GLY A 106 0.05 -7.76 8.43
CA GLY A 106 1.43 -8.06 8.07
C GLY A 106 1.76 -9.56 7.95
N SER A 107 0.75 -10.47 8.09
CA SER A 107 0.97 -11.93 7.99
C SER A 107 1.11 -12.38 6.53
N PRO A 108 2.23 -13.06 6.18
CA PRO A 108 2.43 -13.67 4.86
C PRO A 108 1.36 -14.70 4.51
N GLU A 109 0.90 -15.49 5.48
CA GLU A 109 -0.09 -16.55 5.31
C GLU A 109 -1.47 -15.96 4.98
N ARG A 110 -1.85 -14.88 5.70
CA ARG A 110 -3.11 -14.17 5.41
C ARG A 110 -3.09 -13.53 4.04
N GLU A 111 -1.96 -13.00 3.61
CA GLU A 111 -1.80 -12.41 2.28
C GLU A 111 -2.11 -13.46 1.19
N LEU A 112 -1.51 -14.64 1.26
CA LEU A 112 -1.79 -15.75 0.34
C LEU A 112 -3.23 -16.25 0.44
N THR A 113 -3.80 -16.28 1.65
CA THR A 113 -5.19 -16.67 1.87
C THR A 113 -6.15 -15.70 1.18
N TYR A 114 -5.99 -14.39 1.36
CA TYR A 114 -6.84 -13.39 0.71
C TYR A 114 -6.71 -13.42 -0.81
N LEU A 115 -5.50 -13.57 -1.34
CA LEU A 115 -5.30 -13.74 -2.79
C LEU A 115 -6.00 -15.00 -3.32
N THR A 116 -6.04 -16.07 -2.51
CA THR A 116 -6.76 -17.30 -2.88
C THR A 116 -8.27 -17.09 -2.88
N LEU A 117 -8.81 -16.37 -1.90
CA LEU A 117 -10.23 -16.04 -1.83
C LEU A 117 -10.65 -15.12 -2.99
N LEU A 118 -9.85 -14.07 -3.28
CA LEU A 118 -10.08 -13.16 -4.40
C LEU A 118 -10.01 -13.89 -5.75
N GLN A 119 -9.10 -14.85 -5.89
CA GLN A 119 -9.05 -15.72 -7.08
C GLN A 119 -10.32 -16.56 -7.25
N ARG A 120 -10.82 -17.17 -6.17
CA ARG A 120 -12.08 -17.93 -6.19
C ARG A 120 -13.29 -17.05 -6.57
N GLN A 121 -13.28 -15.79 -6.14
CA GLN A 121 -14.30 -14.80 -6.49
C GLN A 121 -14.08 -14.17 -7.88
N ARG A 122 -13.07 -14.63 -8.64
CA ARG A 122 -12.71 -14.10 -9.96
C ARG A 122 -12.54 -12.59 -9.97
N ALA A 123 -11.87 -12.04 -8.95
CA ALA A 123 -11.64 -10.61 -8.85
C ALA A 123 -11.06 -10.04 -10.14
N ALA A 124 -11.62 -8.92 -10.61
CA ALA A 124 -11.17 -8.25 -11.83
C ALA A 124 -9.75 -7.70 -11.67
N ALA A 125 -9.42 -7.23 -10.46
CA ALA A 125 -8.08 -6.76 -10.14
C ALA A 125 -7.75 -7.01 -8.66
N VAL A 126 -6.46 -7.05 -8.37
CA VAL A 126 -5.91 -6.99 -7.01
C VAL A 126 -4.79 -5.96 -6.95
N VAL A 127 -4.79 -5.15 -5.90
CA VAL A 127 -3.73 -4.19 -5.59
C VAL A 127 -3.10 -4.60 -4.27
N LEU A 128 -1.79 -4.89 -4.28
CA LEU A 128 -1.03 -5.21 -3.08
C LEU A 128 -0.21 -3.98 -2.68
N THR A 129 -0.37 -3.51 -1.45
CA THR A 129 0.32 -2.32 -0.95
C THR A 129 1.45 -2.66 0.03
N GLY A 130 2.39 -1.73 0.19
CA GLY A 130 3.53 -1.86 1.11
C GLY A 130 4.58 -2.87 0.68
N GLY A 131 5.63 -3.04 1.49
CA GLY A 131 6.77 -3.91 1.18
C GLY A 131 6.42 -5.41 1.12
N ALA A 132 7.21 -6.17 0.38
CA ALA A 132 7.10 -7.63 0.30
C ALA A 132 7.87 -8.31 1.45
N VAL A 133 7.50 -9.56 1.75
CA VAL A 133 8.25 -10.44 2.64
C VAL A 133 9.32 -11.19 1.85
N GLU A 134 10.55 -11.22 2.35
CA GLU A 134 11.72 -11.76 1.64
C GLU A 134 12.04 -13.23 1.97
N SER A 135 11.27 -13.90 2.84
CA SER A 135 11.51 -15.32 3.07
C SER A 135 11.35 -16.10 1.76
N VAL A 136 12.34 -16.92 1.44
CA VAL A 136 12.38 -17.66 0.15
C VAL A 136 11.12 -18.50 -0.11
N PRO A 137 10.61 -19.28 0.86
CA PRO A 137 9.38 -20.04 0.65
C PRO A 137 8.17 -19.15 0.35
N HIS A 138 8.03 -18.02 1.06
CA HIS A 138 6.92 -17.10 0.84
C HIS A 138 7.02 -16.38 -0.51
N ALA A 139 8.21 -15.90 -0.88
CA ALA A 139 8.43 -15.22 -2.16
C ALA A 139 8.10 -16.15 -3.35
N ALA A 140 8.47 -17.42 -3.29
CA ALA A 140 8.14 -18.41 -4.32
C ALA A 140 6.62 -18.68 -4.39
N ALA A 141 5.97 -18.86 -3.23
CA ALA A 141 4.53 -19.05 -3.16
C ALA A 141 3.75 -17.83 -3.67
N MET A 142 4.22 -16.63 -3.33
CA MET A 142 3.65 -15.37 -3.80
C MET A 142 3.76 -15.23 -5.31
N THR A 143 4.96 -15.44 -5.89
CA THR A 143 5.18 -15.40 -7.34
C THR A 143 4.26 -16.38 -8.08
N ALA A 144 4.15 -17.63 -7.58
CA ALA A 144 3.25 -18.61 -8.15
C ALA A 144 1.77 -18.18 -8.07
N LYS A 145 1.37 -17.56 -6.97
CA LYS A 145 0.00 -17.05 -6.78
C LYS A 145 -0.30 -15.87 -7.71
N LEU A 146 0.60 -14.89 -7.83
CA LEU A 146 0.42 -13.75 -8.72
C LEU A 146 0.33 -14.18 -10.19
N ARG A 147 1.16 -15.16 -10.60
CA ARG A 147 1.08 -15.74 -11.94
C ARG A 147 -0.29 -16.37 -12.20
N LYS A 148 -0.78 -17.22 -11.28
CA LYS A 148 -2.11 -17.84 -11.41
C LYS A 148 -3.25 -16.83 -11.49
N LEU A 149 -3.17 -15.73 -10.76
CA LEU A 149 -4.15 -14.64 -10.83
C LEU A 149 -4.11 -13.97 -12.21
N ALA A 150 -2.92 -13.63 -12.70
CA ALA A 150 -2.75 -12.99 -13.99
C ALA A 150 -3.21 -13.91 -15.15
N ASP A 151 -2.89 -15.20 -15.09
CA ASP A 151 -3.31 -16.20 -16.09
C ASP A 151 -4.83 -16.39 -16.10
N ALA A 152 -5.50 -16.21 -14.95
CA ALA A 152 -6.94 -16.20 -14.82
C ALA A 152 -7.62 -14.90 -15.27
N GLY A 153 -6.83 -13.90 -15.76
CA GLY A 153 -7.35 -12.62 -16.24
C GLY A 153 -7.49 -11.53 -15.15
N THR A 154 -7.07 -11.80 -13.91
CA THR A 154 -7.03 -10.80 -12.84
C THR A 154 -5.87 -9.84 -13.09
N ARG A 155 -6.13 -8.53 -13.13
CA ARG A 155 -5.05 -7.53 -13.19
C ARG A 155 -4.38 -7.38 -11.83
N VAL A 156 -3.05 -7.53 -11.79
CA VAL A 156 -2.27 -7.47 -10.56
C VAL A 156 -1.43 -6.21 -10.56
N VAL A 157 -1.58 -5.39 -9.52
CA VAL A 157 -0.81 -4.17 -9.30
C VAL A 157 -0.11 -4.24 -7.95
N LEU A 158 1.19 -3.99 -7.94
CA LEU A 158 2.05 -3.92 -6.76
C LEU A 158 2.34 -2.44 -6.49
N CYS A 159 1.89 -1.89 -5.37
CA CYS A 159 2.08 -0.49 -5.00
C CYS A 159 2.99 -0.37 -3.78
N GLY A 160 4.20 0.16 -3.97
CA GLY A 160 5.23 0.22 -2.93
C GLY A 160 6.04 -1.08 -2.76
N ARG A 161 5.86 -2.05 -3.64
CA ARG A 161 6.58 -3.33 -3.65
C ARG A 161 7.60 -3.39 -4.78
N PRO A 162 8.67 -4.20 -4.65
CA PRO A 162 9.52 -4.53 -5.79
C PRO A 162 8.72 -5.30 -6.85
N PRO A 163 9.17 -5.28 -8.12
CA PRO A 163 8.57 -6.09 -9.17
C PRO A 163 8.65 -7.58 -8.83
N ALA A 164 7.64 -8.34 -9.25
CA ALA A 164 7.62 -9.79 -9.15
C ALA A 164 8.07 -10.40 -10.47
N PRO A 165 9.29 -10.94 -10.57
CA PRO A 165 9.80 -11.55 -11.80
C PRO A 165 8.90 -12.67 -12.32
N ASP A 166 8.89 -12.86 -13.63
CA ASP A 166 8.11 -13.90 -14.32
C ASP A 166 6.59 -13.85 -14.05
N THR A 167 6.08 -12.71 -13.65
CA THR A 167 4.64 -12.43 -13.54
C THR A 167 4.24 -11.30 -14.48
N ARG A 168 2.95 -11.12 -14.74
CA ARG A 168 2.41 -9.96 -15.47
C ARG A 168 1.97 -8.85 -14.50
N ALA A 169 2.49 -8.86 -13.27
CA ALA A 169 2.18 -7.87 -12.27
C ALA A 169 2.83 -6.51 -12.64
N ILE A 170 2.07 -5.45 -12.50
CA ILE A 170 2.54 -4.08 -12.70
C ILE A 170 3.04 -3.56 -11.37
N ALA A 171 4.25 -3.00 -11.33
CA ALA A 171 4.87 -2.52 -10.10
C ALA A 171 5.09 -1.00 -10.12
N LEU A 172 4.52 -0.32 -9.12
CA LEU A 172 4.84 1.05 -8.74
C LEU A 172 5.71 0.97 -7.49
N THR A 173 7.03 0.99 -7.65
CA THR A 173 7.97 0.82 -6.54
C THR A 173 8.32 2.15 -5.91
N PHE A 174 8.44 2.22 -4.57
CA PHE A 174 9.01 3.39 -3.91
C PHE A 174 10.54 3.30 -3.87
N ASP A 175 11.23 4.42 -4.15
CA ASP A 175 12.68 4.54 -4.02
C ASP A 175 13.08 4.66 -2.53
N ASN A 176 12.88 3.57 -1.79
CA ASN A 176 13.18 3.50 -0.37
C ASN A 176 14.68 3.71 -0.08
N ARG A 177 15.56 3.18 -0.97
CA ARG A 177 17.01 3.32 -0.81
C ARG A 177 17.46 4.78 -1.02
N GLY A 178 17.00 5.40 -2.11
CA GLY A 178 17.34 6.78 -2.43
C GLY A 178 16.81 7.76 -1.39
N GLY A 179 15.55 7.58 -0.95
CA GLY A 179 14.95 8.41 0.10
C GLY A 179 15.69 8.31 1.45
N ALA A 180 16.01 7.08 1.88
CA ALA A 180 16.74 6.87 3.14
C ALA A 180 18.18 7.42 3.08
N ARG A 181 18.84 7.28 1.92
CA ARG A 181 20.14 7.89 1.69
C ARG A 181 20.05 9.41 1.82
N GLN A 182 19.10 10.05 1.11
CA GLN A 182 18.89 11.49 1.14
C GLN A 182 18.63 12.02 2.57
N LEU A 183 17.82 11.31 3.36
CA LEU A 183 17.54 11.65 4.75
C LEU A 183 18.79 11.60 5.62
N THR A 184 19.59 10.53 5.47
CA THR A 184 20.83 10.36 6.21
C THR A 184 21.90 11.36 5.78
N ASP A 185 22.06 11.60 4.46
CA ASP A 185 22.95 12.64 3.92
C ASP A 185 22.63 14.02 4.50
N HIS A 186 21.33 14.35 4.67
CA HIS A 186 20.90 15.59 5.31
C HIS A 186 21.41 15.72 6.75
N LEU A 187 21.22 14.70 7.58
CA LEU A 187 21.69 14.72 8.97
C LEU A 187 23.22 14.79 9.06
N ILE A 188 23.93 14.06 8.21
CA ILE A 188 25.39 14.12 8.13
C ILE A 188 25.86 15.51 7.70
N GLY A 189 25.14 16.14 6.76
CA GLY A 189 25.37 17.50 6.32
C GLY A 189 25.20 18.56 7.43
N LEU A 190 24.31 18.32 8.40
CA LEU A 190 24.17 19.13 9.61
C LEU A 190 25.32 18.94 10.61
N GLY A 191 26.19 17.95 10.42
CA GLY A 191 27.33 17.66 11.26
C GLY A 191 27.21 16.40 12.13
N HIS A 192 26.09 15.66 12.05
CA HIS A 192 25.93 14.43 12.81
C HIS A 192 26.91 13.34 12.34
N ARG A 193 27.46 12.61 13.31
CA ARG A 193 28.38 11.48 13.08
C ARG A 193 27.99 10.23 13.86
N ARG A 194 27.15 10.38 14.88
CA ARG A 194 26.60 9.32 15.74
C ARG A 194 25.09 9.30 15.55
N LEU A 195 24.64 8.41 14.62
CA LEU A 195 23.26 8.32 14.20
C LEU A 195 22.71 6.94 14.60
N GLY A 196 21.75 6.91 15.51
CA GLY A 196 20.96 5.70 15.78
C GLY A 196 19.96 5.45 14.67
N TYR A 197 19.77 4.20 14.28
CA TYR A 197 18.80 3.80 13.27
C TYR A 197 17.78 2.82 13.84
N ILE A 198 16.50 3.14 13.74
CA ILE A 198 15.43 2.25 14.15
C ILE A 198 14.78 1.68 12.88
N THR A 199 14.97 0.39 12.64
CA THR A 199 14.46 -0.29 11.44
C THR A 199 13.04 -0.83 11.66
N GLY A 200 12.46 -1.42 10.61
CA GLY A 200 11.29 -2.31 10.69
C GLY A 200 11.68 -3.79 10.85
N PRO A 201 10.73 -4.71 10.63
CA PRO A 201 10.99 -6.16 10.63
C PRO A 201 12.01 -6.55 9.55
N GLU A 202 12.95 -7.42 9.90
CA GLU A 202 14.09 -7.77 9.04
C GLU A 202 13.70 -8.37 7.70
N GLU A 203 12.66 -9.17 7.68
CA GLU A 203 12.19 -9.87 6.50
C GLU A 203 11.44 -9.00 5.47
N ARG A 204 11.38 -7.68 5.67
CA ARG A 204 10.67 -6.77 4.77
C ARG A 204 11.61 -6.08 3.79
N THR A 205 11.26 -6.11 2.50
CA THR A 205 12.00 -5.38 1.45
C THR A 205 12.16 -3.90 1.78
N THR A 206 11.15 -3.26 2.35
CA THR A 206 11.18 -1.84 2.75
C THR A 206 12.26 -1.62 3.82
N THR A 207 12.31 -2.49 4.84
CA THR A 207 13.32 -2.43 5.91
C THR A 207 14.72 -2.50 5.32
N ARG A 208 14.98 -3.53 4.52
CA ARG A 208 16.28 -3.73 3.90
C ARG A 208 16.70 -2.55 3.03
N HIS A 209 15.82 -2.09 2.13
CA HIS A 209 16.16 -1.00 1.21
C HIS A 209 16.43 0.32 1.94
N ARG A 210 15.63 0.66 2.98
CA ARG A 210 15.86 1.89 3.78
C ARG A 210 17.16 1.79 4.57
N LEU A 211 17.47 0.63 5.17
CA LEU A 211 18.73 0.40 5.88
C LEU A 211 19.93 0.45 4.93
N GLU A 212 19.83 -0.14 3.75
CA GLU A 212 20.88 -0.05 2.72
C GLU A 212 21.13 1.39 2.27
N GLY A 213 20.08 2.21 2.14
CA GLY A 213 20.20 3.64 1.83
C GLY A 213 20.92 4.41 2.93
N HIS A 214 20.56 4.15 4.19
CA HIS A 214 21.24 4.72 5.36
C HIS A 214 22.73 4.36 5.37
N ARG A 215 23.06 3.08 5.24
CA ARG A 215 24.45 2.58 5.20
C ARG A 215 25.26 3.19 4.06
N ALA A 216 24.66 3.29 2.87
CA ALA A 216 25.30 3.90 1.72
C ALA A 216 25.64 5.39 1.94
N ALA A 217 24.85 6.12 2.73
CA ALA A 217 25.15 7.49 3.13
C ALA A 217 26.32 7.54 4.13
N LEU A 218 26.31 6.70 5.16
CA LEU A 218 27.41 6.59 6.13
C LEU A 218 28.74 6.29 5.42
N GLU A 219 28.77 5.28 4.56
CA GLU A 219 29.94 4.87 3.79
C GLU A 219 30.47 6.02 2.90
N ALA A 220 29.57 6.70 2.18
CA ALA A 220 29.95 7.81 1.30
C ALA A 220 30.60 8.99 2.06
N HIS A 221 30.31 9.14 3.34
CA HIS A 221 30.89 10.16 4.21
C HIS A 221 32.00 9.65 5.14
N GLY A 222 32.47 8.40 4.95
CA GLY A 222 33.54 7.79 5.74
C GLY A 222 33.18 7.60 7.22
N ILE A 223 31.90 7.43 7.54
CA ILE A 223 31.41 7.16 8.90
C ILE A 223 31.27 5.64 9.05
N GLU A 224 32.03 5.06 9.98
CA GLU A 224 31.94 3.65 10.31
C GLU A 224 30.61 3.39 11.06
N GLU A 225 29.85 2.40 10.59
CA GLU A 225 28.60 1.98 11.25
C GLU A 225 28.94 1.18 12.51
N ASP A 226 28.49 1.63 13.67
CA ASP A 226 28.48 0.80 14.88
C ASP A 226 27.24 -0.10 14.87
N PRO A 227 27.40 -1.44 14.92
CA PRO A 227 26.25 -2.35 14.97
C PRO A 227 25.30 -2.08 16.15
N GLY A 228 25.79 -1.48 17.22
CA GLY A 228 25.00 -1.07 18.38
C GLY A 228 24.02 0.08 18.09
N TRP A 229 24.23 0.84 17.01
CA TRP A 229 23.38 1.95 16.64
C TRP A 229 22.15 1.53 15.79
N THR A 230 22.01 0.26 15.46
CA THR A 230 20.84 -0.24 14.74
C THR A 230 19.97 -1.11 15.67
N VAL A 231 18.68 -0.80 15.76
CA VAL A 231 17.68 -1.55 16.52
C VAL A 231 16.48 -1.86 15.62
N HIS A 232 16.03 -3.11 15.64
CA HIS A 232 14.87 -3.55 14.87
C HIS A 232 13.56 -3.33 15.64
N GLY A 233 12.55 -2.78 14.93
CA GLY A 233 11.21 -2.52 15.43
C GLY A 233 10.13 -3.18 14.57
N ARG A 234 8.88 -2.74 14.76
CA ARG A 234 7.70 -3.27 14.05
C ARG A 234 6.95 -2.25 13.19
N TYR A 235 7.54 -1.13 12.86
CA TYR A 235 6.92 0.00 12.17
C TYR A 235 5.80 0.71 12.96
N ASP A 236 5.68 0.47 14.26
CA ASP A 236 4.70 1.10 15.12
C ASP A 236 5.35 2.07 16.13
N ARG A 237 4.52 2.98 16.68
CA ARG A 237 4.95 3.97 17.65
C ARG A 237 5.57 3.34 18.89
N ARG A 238 5.03 2.19 19.36
CA ARG A 238 5.51 1.52 20.56
C ARG A 238 6.92 1.00 20.36
N SER A 239 7.17 0.31 19.25
CA SER A 239 8.52 -0.19 18.96
C SER A 239 9.52 0.95 18.76
N GLY A 240 9.10 2.09 18.22
CA GLY A 240 9.92 3.31 18.13
C GLY A 240 10.34 3.84 19.49
N TYR A 241 9.41 3.86 20.45
CA TYR A 241 9.69 4.26 21.83
C TYR A 241 10.69 3.30 22.51
N GLU A 242 10.40 2.00 22.49
CA GLU A 242 11.23 0.97 23.11
C GLU A 242 12.65 0.93 22.48
N ALA A 243 12.73 1.02 21.15
CA ALA A 243 14.01 1.02 20.43
C ALA A 243 14.85 2.28 20.72
N THR A 244 14.22 3.44 20.90
CA THR A 244 14.94 4.67 21.25
C THR A 244 15.55 4.58 22.65
N LEU A 245 14.83 4.06 23.63
CA LEU A 245 15.38 3.82 24.97
C LEU A 245 16.56 2.85 24.92
N GLU A 246 16.46 1.81 24.08
CA GLU A 246 17.56 0.84 23.89
C GLU A 246 18.79 1.50 23.21
N LEU A 247 18.59 2.33 22.20
CA LEU A 247 19.67 3.09 21.58
C LEU A 247 20.39 3.99 22.59
N LEU A 248 19.64 4.77 23.39
CA LEU A 248 20.20 5.64 24.41
C LEU A 248 20.96 4.85 25.51
N ARG A 249 20.50 3.66 25.83
CA ARG A 249 21.17 2.76 26.77
C ARG A 249 22.50 2.23 26.22
N ARG A 250 22.55 1.93 24.90
CA ARG A 250 23.77 1.45 24.22
C ARG A 250 24.78 2.57 24.04
N ASP A 251 24.32 3.73 23.59
CA ASP A 251 25.16 4.91 23.39
C ASP A 251 24.39 6.21 23.68
N SER A 252 24.63 6.77 24.86
CA SER A 252 24.03 8.06 25.27
C SER A 252 24.61 9.28 24.54
N SER A 253 25.62 9.07 23.72
CA SER A 253 26.28 10.14 22.93
C SER A 253 25.70 10.27 21.51
N LEU A 254 24.68 9.48 21.16
CA LEU A 254 23.93 9.66 19.91
C LEU A 254 23.40 11.08 19.78
N THR A 255 23.55 11.66 18.60
CA THR A 255 23.10 13.03 18.32
C THR A 255 21.90 13.08 17.36
N ALA A 256 21.58 11.97 16.70
CA ALA A 256 20.41 11.84 15.86
C ALA A 256 19.82 10.44 15.91
N VAL A 257 18.51 10.35 15.72
CA VAL A 257 17.78 9.09 15.51
C VAL A 257 17.08 9.16 14.16
N VAL A 258 17.42 8.21 13.29
CA VAL A 258 16.75 7.96 12.02
C VAL A 258 15.74 6.84 12.21
N ALA A 259 14.48 7.16 12.05
CA ALA A 259 13.41 6.19 12.19
C ALA A 259 12.96 5.66 10.81
N ALA A 260 12.67 4.37 10.75
CA ALA A 260 12.26 3.71 9.51
C ALA A 260 10.97 4.28 8.90
N ASN A 261 10.07 4.87 9.73
CA ASN A 261 8.89 5.60 9.29
C ASN A 261 8.47 6.65 10.33
N ASP A 262 7.46 7.46 10.01
CA ASP A 262 6.99 8.53 10.89
C ASP A 262 6.32 8.00 12.18
N SER A 263 5.65 6.86 12.13
CA SER A 263 5.06 6.25 13.32
C SER A 263 6.13 5.84 14.33
N VAL A 264 7.24 5.27 13.85
CA VAL A 264 8.43 4.98 14.68
C VAL A 264 9.05 6.26 15.20
N ALA A 265 9.16 7.31 14.35
CA ALA A 265 9.69 8.62 14.75
C ALA A 265 8.87 9.27 15.88
N LEU A 266 7.53 9.14 15.85
CA LEU A 266 6.67 9.59 16.96
C LEU A 266 7.02 8.87 18.27
N GLY A 267 7.30 7.58 18.21
CA GLY A 267 7.77 6.81 19.35
C GLY A 267 9.10 7.33 19.87
N ALA A 268 10.04 7.58 18.95
CA ALA A 268 11.35 8.15 19.29
C ALA A 268 11.21 9.52 19.96
N CYS A 269 10.39 10.42 19.40
CA CYS A 269 10.13 11.73 20.01
C CYS A 269 9.57 11.61 21.44
N ALA A 270 8.69 10.66 21.68
CA ALA A 270 8.13 10.44 23.01
C ALA A 270 9.20 9.93 23.99
N ALA A 271 10.01 8.94 23.59
CA ALA A 271 11.08 8.39 24.42
C ALA A 271 12.15 9.43 24.79
N LEU A 272 12.56 10.27 23.83
CA LEU A 272 13.51 11.36 24.05
C LEU A 272 12.95 12.37 25.05
N ARG A 273 11.71 12.81 24.89
CA ARG A 273 11.03 13.74 25.80
C ARG A 273 10.93 13.16 27.22
N ASP A 274 10.52 11.90 27.35
CA ASP A 274 10.40 11.23 28.67
C ASP A 274 11.78 11.01 29.33
N SER A 275 12.86 10.97 28.52
CA SER A 275 14.26 10.95 28.97
C SER A 275 14.83 12.35 29.27
N GLY A 276 14.04 13.41 29.15
CA GLY A 276 14.46 14.80 29.39
C GLY A 276 15.34 15.41 28.28
N LEU A 277 15.39 14.77 27.09
CA LEU A 277 16.16 15.23 25.94
C LEU A 277 15.30 16.08 25.01
N ARG A 278 15.86 17.21 24.57
CA ARG A 278 15.19 18.19 23.69
C ARG A 278 15.45 17.83 22.22
N ILE A 279 14.41 17.96 21.42
CA ILE A 279 14.47 17.79 19.97
C ILE A 279 14.35 19.18 19.32
N PRO A 280 15.27 19.59 18.44
CA PRO A 280 16.46 18.86 17.97
C PRO A 280 17.73 19.12 18.80
N ASP A 281 17.69 19.98 19.84
CA ASP A 281 18.86 20.55 20.52
C ASP A 281 19.81 19.50 21.12
N ASP A 282 19.26 18.43 21.69
CA ASP A 282 20.06 17.34 22.27
C ASP A 282 20.15 16.16 21.31
N VAL A 283 19.04 15.81 20.63
CA VAL A 283 18.98 14.74 19.65
C VAL A 283 18.03 15.10 18.51
N SER A 284 18.51 15.09 17.28
CA SER A 284 17.68 15.22 16.09
C SER A 284 16.88 13.95 15.82
N VAL A 285 15.67 14.10 15.29
CA VAL A 285 14.82 12.97 14.87
C VAL A 285 14.40 13.15 13.41
N ALA A 286 14.49 12.08 12.63
CA ALA A 286 14.01 12.07 11.25
C ALA A 286 13.22 10.80 10.96
N GLY A 287 12.11 10.95 10.20
CA GLY A 287 11.18 9.89 9.85
C GLY A 287 11.15 9.60 8.34
N PHE A 288 10.14 8.86 7.91
CA PHE A 288 9.90 8.50 6.52
C PHE A 288 8.40 8.36 6.29
N ASP A 289 7.87 8.75 5.13
CA ASP A 289 6.53 8.67 4.57
C ASP A 289 5.82 10.03 4.50
N ASP A 290 6.12 11.02 5.35
CA ASP A 290 5.45 12.32 5.53
C ASP A 290 3.95 12.18 5.79
N LEU A 291 3.61 11.40 6.81
CA LEU A 291 2.23 11.19 7.23
C LEU A 291 1.62 12.49 7.77
N PRO A 292 0.27 12.67 7.70
CA PRO A 292 -0.39 13.94 8.05
C PRO A 292 0.02 14.55 9.40
N PHE A 293 0.24 13.72 10.42
CA PHE A 293 0.64 14.18 11.74
C PHE A 293 2.09 14.73 11.81
N SER A 294 2.91 14.51 10.78
CA SER A 294 4.32 14.93 10.78
C SER A 294 4.50 16.45 10.88
N VAL A 295 3.53 17.21 10.38
CA VAL A 295 3.52 18.68 10.46
C VAL A 295 3.00 19.20 11.81
N ASP A 296 2.19 18.41 12.52
CA ASP A 296 1.53 18.78 13.77
C ASP A 296 2.34 18.38 15.01
N THR A 297 3.43 17.60 14.84
CA THR A 297 4.35 17.30 15.94
C THR A 297 5.10 18.55 16.42
N VAL A 298 5.52 18.56 17.68
CA VAL A 298 6.32 19.65 18.24
C VAL A 298 7.64 19.09 18.76
N PRO A 299 8.75 19.43 18.04
CA PRO A 299 8.84 20.14 16.77
C PRO A 299 8.27 19.31 15.59
N SER A 300 7.92 19.99 14.47
CA SER A 300 7.45 19.32 13.24
C SER A 300 8.54 18.40 12.66
N LEU A 301 8.14 17.23 12.15
CA LEU A 301 9.04 16.14 11.82
C LEU A 301 9.71 16.32 10.45
N THR A 302 11.04 16.25 10.43
CA THR A 302 11.84 16.07 9.21
C THR A 302 11.65 14.63 8.72
N THR A 303 11.27 14.46 7.45
CA THR A 303 10.88 13.16 6.91
C THR A 303 11.06 13.12 5.40
N VAL A 304 10.93 11.94 4.79
CA VAL A 304 10.87 11.78 3.33
C VAL A 304 9.40 11.63 2.92
N ARG A 305 8.90 12.57 2.11
CA ARG A 305 7.54 12.53 1.58
C ARG A 305 7.45 11.51 0.44
N LEU A 306 6.62 10.49 0.62
CA LEU A 306 6.15 9.65 -0.46
C LEU A 306 4.81 10.19 -0.97
N PRO A 307 4.58 10.27 -2.29
CA PRO A 307 3.30 10.72 -2.84
C PRO A 307 2.24 9.61 -2.77
N LEU A 308 1.86 9.21 -1.53
CA LEU A 308 1.03 8.03 -1.25
C LEU A 308 -0.34 8.07 -1.93
N ALA A 309 -1.01 9.24 -1.87
CA ALA A 309 -2.31 9.42 -2.50
C ALA A 309 -2.23 9.32 -4.03
N GLU A 310 -1.21 9.94 -4.65
CA GLU A 310 -0.99 9.89 -6.10
C GLU A 310 -0.62 8.47 -6.55
N ALA A 311 0.30 7.79 -5.83
CA ALA A 311 0.68 6.42 -6.12
C ALA A 311 -0.50 5.46 -5.99
N GLY A 312 -1.35 5.64 -4.94
CA GLY A 312 -2.57 4.88 -4.74
C GLY A 312 -3.59 5.11 -5.87
N ALA A 313 -3.87 6.36 -6.22
CA ALA A 313 -4.78 6.70 -7.31
C ALA A 313 -4.27 6.12 -8.65
N ARG A 314 -3.00 6.26 -8.93
CA ARG A 314 -2.37 5.67 -10.13
C ARG A 314 -2.52 4.14 -10.16
N ALA A 315 -2.26 3.47 -9.03
CA ALA A 315 -2.46 2.03 -8.91
C ALA A 315 -3.93 1.64 -9.16
N GLY A 316 -4.88 2.42 -8.66
CA GLY A 316 -6.32 2.26 -8.92
C GLY A 316 -6.67 2.41 -10.39
N ARG A 317 -6.20 3.48 -11.08
CA ARG A 317 -6.44 3.68 -12.52
C ARG A 317 -5.86 2.56 -13.36
N ILE A 318 -4.64 2.10 -13.06
CA ILE A 318 -4.02 0.96 -13.73
C ILE A 318 -4.84 -0.32 -13.47
N ALA A 319 -5.24 -0.58 -12.24
CA ALA A 319 -6.06 -1.74 -11.87
C ALA A 319 -7.39 -1.76 -12.63
N MET A 320 -7.97 -0.58 -12.87
CA MET A 320 -9.22 -0.40 -13.62
C MET A 320 -9.03 -0.37 -15.14
N GLY A 321 -7.79 -0.34 -15.66
CA GLY A 321 -7.50 -0.20 -17.08
C GLY A 321 -7.82 1.19 -17.64
N ARG A 322 -7.80 2.20 -16.79
CA ARG A 322 -7.98 3.62 -17.16
C ARG A 322 -6.65 4.33 -17.43
N GLU A 323 -5.55 3.72 -17.01
CA GLU A 323 -4.19 4.17 -17.29
C GLU A 323 -3.38 2.98 -17.81
N GLU A 324 -2.59 3.23 -18.87
CA GLU A 324 -1.69 2.22 -19.42
C GLU A 324 -0.57 1.89 -18.43
N PRO A 325 -0.14 0.62 -18.35
CA PRO A 325 1.01 0.23 -17.56
C PRO A 325 2.26 1.04 -17.98
N PRO A 326 3.15 1.35 -17.03
CA PRO A 326 4.42 1.97 -17.35
C PRO A 326 5.26 1.06 -18.26
N PRO A 327 6.21 1.62 -19.04
CA PRO A 327 7.11 0.84 -19.87
C PRO A 327 7.78 -0.30 -19.08
N GLY A 328 7.73 -1.51 -19.60
CA GLY A 328 8.24 -2.70 -18.92
C GLY A 328 7.44 -3.12 -17.68
N GLY A 329 6.26 -2.53 -17.42
CA GLY A 329 5.42 -2.85 -16.27
C GLY A 329 5.95 -2.31 -14.93
N ILE A 330 7.00 -1.48 -14.91
CA ILE A 330 7.65 -1.02 -13.69
C ILE A 330 7.82 0.50 -13.73
N ALA A 331 7.39 1.18 -12.65
CA ALA A 331 7.71 2.59 -12.42
C ALA A 331 8.28 2.77 -11.01
N THR A 332 9.32 3.60 -10.90
CA THR A 332 9.89 4.00 -9.60
C THR A 332 9.33 5.36 -9.20
N VAL A 333 8.72 5.39 -8.03
CA VAL A 333 8.17 6.60 -7.40
C VAL A 333 9.21 7.11 -6.39
N ARG A 334 9.71 8.32 -6.60
CA ARG A 334 10.70 8.96 -5.71
C ARG A 334 10.00 9.73 -4.61
N GLY A 335 10.66 9.84 -3.47
CA GLY A 335 10.25 10.69 -2.37
C GLY A 335 11.08 11.97 -2.33
N ASP A 336 10.52 13.01 -1.70
CA ASP A 336 11.15 14.30 -1.49
C ASP A 336 11.50 14.49 0.00
N LEU A 337 12.69 15.00 0.30
CA LEU A 337 13.07 15.32 1.67
C LEU A 337 12.34 16.58 2.15
N MET A 338 11.63 16.45 3.25
CA MET A 338 10.91 17.51 3.94
C MET A 338 11.67 17.90 5.20
N VAL A 339 12.51 18.94 5.12
CA VAL A 339 13.27 19.44 6.25
C VAL A 339 12.37 20.28 7.15
N ARG A 340 12.29 19.94 8.43
CA ARG A 340 11.46 20.61 9.44
C ARG A 340 12.21 20.80 10.77
N GLY A 341 11.48 21.16 11.82
CA GLY A 341 12.04 21.52 13.11
C GLY A 341 12.66 20.41 13.94
N SER A 342 12.46 19.14 13.59
CA SER A 342 12.99 18.00 14.38
C SER A 342 14.44 17.65 14.08
N SER A 343 15.07 18.29 13.10
CA SER A 343 16.49 18.14 12.78
C SER A 343 17.22 19.48 12.88
N GLY A 344 18.41 19.49 13.49
CA GLY A 344 19.27 20.66 13.69
C GLY A 344 20.73 20.24 13.77
N ALA A 345 21.64 21.18 14.02
CA ALA A 345 23.04 20.85 14.23
C ALA A 345 23.23 20.02 15.52
N PRO A 346 24.18 19.08 15.56
CA PRO A 346 24.45 18.29 16.75
C PRO A 346 24.91 19.18 17.90
N ARG A 347 24.57 18.82 19.14
CA ARG A 347 25.13 19.43 20.34
C ARG A 347 26.67 19.36 20.30
N LYS A 348 27.32 20.42 20.72
CA LYS A 348 28.79 20.51 20.81
C LYS A 348 29.33 19.61 21.92
#